data_8674ba666bd56faba91c1fcf2d822742
#
_entry.id   8674ba666bd56faba91c1fcf2d822742
#
_cell.length_a   1.000
_cell.length_b   1.000
_cell.length_c   1.000
_cell.angle_alpha   90.00
_cell.angle_beta   90.00
_cell.angle_gamma   90.00
#
_symmetry.space_group_name_H-M   'P 1'
#
loop_
_entity.id
_entity.type
_entity.pdbx_description
1 polymer ?
#
loop_
_entity_poly.entity_id
_entity_poly.type
_entity_poly.pdbx_seq_one_letter_code
_entity_poly.pdbx_strand_id
1 'polypeptide(L)'
;MNAGDTAFILLCAAFVFIMTPGLAFFYGGMVRRKNVGNTMMQCVFIMGVSVIMWVLVGYALSFGGNHAGIIGGAKWFGFNGVEMKPGPYADTIPNLAFAAFQMMFAMITPALITGSVAGRMKFKALVLFIILWSLIVYYPMAHMVWGEGGFLAEIGSVDFAGGNVVHITSGVSGLVLALTLGKRRGYDQGVYHVHNTPFVFLGAALLWFGWYGFNAGSALAANGLAAHAFMTTSVSAAAALVSWMLIEVFSEGKTTLVGASTGLVIGLVAITPGAGFVPMWAAVICGLLVSPICYFGVKLIKGKLKIDDALDAFGCHGIGGIWGGIATGLFGMTSINGVAKWNGLVFGETRLFVAQIIGILVYIAVAVVGSLICIAIVRIFTPLRVEERAEKVGLDVSEHGENAYPSFNGLD
;
A
#
# COMPACT_ATOMS: atom_id res chain seq x y z
N MET A 1 26.48 -16.13 1.27
CA MET A 1 26.16 -14.82 1.86
C MET A 1 27.07 -13.74 1.29
N ASN A 2 26.49 -12.58 0.98
CA ASN A 2 27.22 -11.40 0.52
C ASN A 2 26.96 -10.25 1.51
N ALA A 3 28.03 -9.63 2.03
CA ALA A 3 27.92 -8.57 3.04
C ALA A 3 27.28 -7.29 2.45
N GLY A 4 27.59 -6.96 1.19
CA GLY A 4 26.99 -5.81 0.49
C GLY A 4 25.47 -5.99 0.30
N ASP A 5 25.03 -7.15 -0.16
CA ASP A 5 23.61 -7.46 -0.31
C ASP A 5 22.87 -7.44 1.04
N THR A 6 23.48 -8.01 2.07
CA THR A 6 22.90 -8.02 3.43
C THR A 6 22.75 -6.60 3.98
N ALA A 7 23.80 -5.77 3.86
CA ALA A 7 23.73 -4.36 4.27
C ALA A 7 22.68 -3.58 3.47
N PHE A 8 22.63 -3.80 2.15
CA PHE A 8 21.63 -3.18 1.26
C PHE A 8 20.19 -3.52 1.68
N ILE A 9 19.89 -4.80 1.92
CA ILE A 9 18.54 -5.23 2.31
C ILE A 9 18.13 -4.68 3.67
N LEU A 10 19.03 -4.69 4.66
CA LEU A 10 18.73 -4.10 5.97
C LEU A 10 18.49 -2.59 5.88
N LEU A 11 19.26 -1.88 5.05
CA LEU A 11 19.03 -0.47 4.79
C LEU A 11 17.70 -0.24 4.06
N CYS A 12 17.37 -1.06 3.04
CA CYS A 12 16.08 -1.01 2.35
C CYS A 12 14.92 -1.28 3.32
N ALA A 13 15.05 -2.25 4.23
CA ALA A 13 14.05 -2.50 5.28
C ALA A 13 13.83 -1.25 6.16
N ALA A 14 14.91 -0.57 6.57
CA ALA A 14 14.80 0.69 7.32
C ALA A 14 14.12 1.81 6.51
N PHE A 15 14.37 1.88 5.20
CA PHE A 15 13.69 2.84 4.32
C PHE A 15 12.19 2.51 4.19
N VAL A 16 11.81 1.24 4.07
CA VAL A 16 10.39 0.86 4.05
C VAL A 16 9.73 1.12 5.40
N PHE A 17 10.43 0.89 6.52
CA PHE A 17 9.91 1.24 7.85
C PHE A 17 9.47 2.70 7.94
N ILE A 18 10.27 3.66 7.44
CA ILE A 18 9.94 5.09 7.49
C ILE A 18 8.67 5.45 6.70
N MET A 19 8.24 4.58 5.76
CA MET A 19 7.03 4.83 4.99
C MET A 19 5.76 4.82 5.85
N THR A 20 5.69 4.01 6.90
CA THR A 20 4.50 3.99 7.77
C THR A 20 4.34 5.27 8.59
N PRO A 21 5.38 5.81 9.26
CA PRO A 21 5.33 7.18 9.78
C PRO A 21 5.08 8.25 8.70
N GLY A 22 5.70 8.10 7.53
CA GLY A 22 5.45 8.99 6.38
C GLY A 22 3.98 9.02 5.98
N LEU A 23 3.34 7.86 5.92
CA LEU A 23 1.90 7.73 5.66
C LEU A 23 1.06 8.39 6.76
N ALA A 24 1.47 8.24 8.04
CA ALA A 24 0.82 8.91 9.16
C ALA A 24 0.83 10.44 9.00
N PHE A 25 1.93 11.03 8.55
CA PHE A 25 2.01 12.46 8.23
C PHE A 25 1.19 12.81 6.99
N PHE A 26 1.26 12.02 5.92
CA PHE A 26 0.51 12.24 4.68
C PHE A 26 -1.00 12.26 4.94
N TYR A 27 -1.52 11.23 5.59
CA TYR A 27 -2.93 11.14 5.97
C TYR A 27 -3.30 12.12 7.09
N GLY A 28 -2.43 12.23 8.10
CA GLY A 28 -2.62 13.16 9.20
C GLY A 28 -2.75 14.62 8.72
N GLY A 29 -1.98 15.03 7.71
CA GLY A 29 -2.10 16.35 7.10
C GLY A 29 -3.41 16.57 6.36
N MET A 30 -3.97 15.52 5.75
CA MET A 30 -5.21 15.60 4.95
C MET A 30 -6.50 15.56 5.77
N VAL A 31 -6.51 14.92 6.94
CA VAL A 31 -7.71 14.83 7.78
C VAL A 31 -8.06 16.16 8.44
N ARG A 32 -9.26 16.24 9.03
CA ARG A 32 -9.65 17.38 9.87
C ARG A 32 -8.76 17.45 11.11
N ARG A 33 -8.44 18.68 11.56
CA ARG A 33 -7.59 18.96 12.72
C ARG A 33 -7.94 18.14 13.98
N LYS A 34 -9.18 17.84 14.20
CA LYS A 34 -9.70 17.08 15.38
C LYS A 34 -9.59 15.55 15.25
N ASN A 35 -8.99 15.04 14.15
CA ASN A 35 -8.81 13.62 13.87
C ASN A 35 -7.36 13.26 13.54
N VAL A 36 -6.42 14.18 13.76
CA VAL A 36 -5.00 13.97 13.40
C VAL A 36 -4.37 12.93 14.28
N GLY A 37 -4.52 13.09 15.62
CA GLY A 37 -3.99 12.14 16.60
C GLY A 37 -4.54 10.74 16.38
N ASN A 38 -5.85 10.60 16.17
CA ASN A 38 -6.48 9.31 15.87
C ASN A 38 -5.91 8.68 14.57
N THR A 39 -5.76 9.46 13.51
CA THR A 39 -5.24 8.96 12.22
C THR A 39 -3.78 8.49 12.36
N MET A 40 -2.95 9.25 13.07
CA MET A 40 -1.57 8.87 13.34
C MET A 40 -1.49 7.65 14.27
N MET A 41 -2.31 7.60 15.33
CA MET A 41 -2.37 6.48 16.27
C MET A 41 -2.74 5.16 15.57
N GLN A 42 -3.62 5.20 14.57
CA GLN A 42 -3.92 4.02 13.75
C GLN A 42 -2.66 3.46 13.10
N CYS A 43 -1.82 4.30 12.49
CA CYS A 43 -0.54 3.87 11.91
C CYS A 43 0.44 3.35 12.99
N VAL A 44 0.56 4.05 14.12
CA VAL A 44 1.43 3.63 15.23
C VAL A 44 1.02 2.26 15.78
N PHE A 45 -0.28 2.03 15.99
CA PHE A 45 -0.79 0.73 16.42
C PHE A 45 -0.44 -0.36 15.39
N ILE A 46 -0.66 -0.09 14.11
CA ILE A 46 -0.37 -1.04 13.02
C ILE A 46 1.13 -1.39 12.99
N MET A 47 2.02 -0.43 13.20
CA MET A 47 3.46 -0.69 13.29
C MET A 47 3.76 -1.75 14.37
N GLY A 48 3.24 -1.58 15.56
CA GLY A 48 3.48 -2.50 16.68
C GLY A 48 2.86 -3.88 16.43
N VAL A 49 1.58 -3.93 16.09
CA VAL A 49 0.86 -5.21 15.93
C VAL A 49 1.37 -6.02 14.75
N SER A 50 1.72 -5.36 13.64
CA SER A 50 2.22 -6.06 12.45
C SER A 50 3.56 -6.76 12.72
N VAL A 51 4.48 -6.13 13.46
CA VAL A 51 5.75 -6.75 13.85
C VAL A 51 5.52 -7.99 14.68
N ILE A 52 4.66 -7.90 15.71
CA ILE A 52 4.34 -9.04 16.59
C ILE A 52 3.68 -10.17 15.80
N MET A 53 2.66 -9.85 15.00
CA MET A 53 1.96 -10.85 14.19
C MET A 53 2.88 -11.51 13.15
N TRP A 54 3.79 -10.72 12.56
CA TRP A 54 4.74 -11.23 11.58
C TRP A 54 5.66 -12.29 12.18
N VAL A 55 6.22 -12.01 13.35
CA VAL A 55 7.09 -12.95 14.07
C VAL A 55 6.31 -14.20 14.51
N LEU A 56 5.11 -14.03 15.05
CA LEU A 56 4.34 -15.16 15.58
C LEU A 56 3.82 -16.08 14.47
N VAL A 57 3.18 -15.52 13.44
CA VAL A 57 2.46 -16.31 12.44
C VAL A 57 2.65 -15.83 11.00
N GLY A 58 2.84 -14.53 10.77
CA GLY A 58 2.75 -13.91 9.45
C GLY A 58 3.81 -14.41 8.48
N TYR A 59 5.07 -14.50 8.92
CA TYR A 59 6.16 -15.03 8.09
C TYR A 59 5.92 -16.49 7.68
N ALA A 60 5.47 -17.32 8.61
CA ALA A 60 5.13 -18.70 8.35
C ALA A 60 3.99 -18.83 7.33
N LEU A 61 2.90 -18.09 7.52
CA LEU A 61 1.73 -18.14 6.64
C LEU A 61 1.99 -17.56 5.24
N SER A 62 2.97 -16.67 5.11
CA SER A 62 3.36 -16.10 3.82
C SER A 62 4.43 -16.93 3.09
N PHE A 63 5.41 -17.50 3.83
CA PHE A 63 6.62 -18.06 3.23
C PHE A 63 7.00 -19.46 3.76
N GLY A 64 6.30 -19.98 4.76
CA GLY A 64 6.67 -21.18 5.52
C GLY A 64 6.22 -22.51 4.90
N GLY A 65 6.36 -22.72 3.62
CA GLY A 65 5.89 -23.88 2.87
C GLY A 65 4.72 -23.52 1.97
N ASN A 66 3.99 -24.53 1.45
CA ASN A 66 2.91 -24.29 0.47
C ASN A 66 1.71 -25.20 0.75
N HIS A 67 0.53 -24.59 0.87
CA HIS A 67 -0.74 -25.28 0.90
C HIS A 67 -1.62 -24.79 -0.26
N ALA A 68 -1.72 -25.62 -1.28
CA ALA A 68 -2.54 -25.41 -2.49
C ALA A 68 -2.21 -24.10 -3.26
N GLY A 69 -1.02 -23.54 -3.11
CA GLY A 69 -0.63 -22.26 -3.72
C GLY A 69 -1.29 -21.03 -3.11
N ILE A 70 -2.03 -21.18 -2.01
CA ILE A 70 -2.85 -20.11 -1.43
C ILE A 70 -2.23 -19.52 -0.16
N ILE A 71 -1.65 -20.36 0.70
CA ILE A 71 -1.12 -19.96 1.99
C ILE A 71 0.08 -20.83 2.37
N GLY A 72 1.02 -20.27 3.11
CA GLY A 72 2.12 -21.03 3.71
C GLY A 72 1.66 -21.93 4.84
N GLY A 73 2.61 -22.72 5.37
CA GLY A 73 2.37 -23.69 6.45
C GLY A 73 2.86 -23.22 7.81
N ALA A 74 3.05 -24.20 8.70
CA ALA A 74 3.51 -23.97 10.08
C ALA A 74 5.04 -23.81 10.21
N LYS A 75 5.80 -24.07 9.14
CA LYS A 75 7.25 -23.85 9.14
C LYS A 75 7.52 -22.38 9.49
N TRP A 76 8.40 -22.16 10.45
CA TRP A 76 8.80 -20.83 10.93
C TRP A 76 7.78 -20.10 11.84
N PHE A 77 6.78 -20.75 12.41
CA PHE A 77 5.98 -20.13 13.47
C PHE A 77 6.87 -19.68 14.64
N GLY A 78 6.65 -18.47 15.13
CA GLY A 78 7.47 -17.85 16.15
C GLY A 78 8.92 -17.63 15.73
N PHE A 79 9.20 -17.57 14.42
CA PHE A 79 10.53 -17.51 13.81
C PHE A 79 11.41 -18.73 14.13
N ASN A 80 10.84 -19.86 14.59
CA ASN A 80 11.59 -21.08 14.81
C ASN A 80 12.22 -21.57 13.49
N GLY A 81 13.55 -21.71 13.46
CA GLY A 81 14.28 -22.13 12.27
C GLY A 81 14.43 -21.07 11.18
N VAL A 82 14.13 -19.81 11.46
CA VAL A 82 14.54 -18.70 10.60
C VAL A 82 16.01 -18.41 10.88
N GLU A 83 16.87 -18.82 9.96
CA GLU A 83 18.31 -18.87 10.18
C GLU A 83 19.03 -17.57 9.76
N MET A 84 20.22 -17.34 10.35
CA MET A 84 21.19 -16.33 9.92
C MET A 84 21.98 -16.74 8.67
N LYS A 85 21.50 -17.77 7.95
CA LYS A 85 22.02 -18.25 6.66
C LYS A 85 21.01 -17.96 5.57
N PRO A 86 21.42 -18.03 4.27
CA PRO A 86 20.49 -17.90 3.15
C PRO A 86 19.33 -18.90 3.25
N GLY A 87 18.14 -18.43 2.85
CA GLY A 87 16.92 -19.23 2.80
C GLY A 87 16.48 -19.47 1.35
N PRO A 88 15.31 -20.07 1.14
CA PRO A 88 14.85 -20.45 -0.20
C PRO A 88 14.49 -19.25 -1.11
N TYR A 89 14.37 -18.06 -0.55
CA TYR A 89 13.92 -16.85 -1.27
C TYR A 89 15.06 -15.93 -1.73
N ALA A 90 16.27 -16.10 -1.18
CA ALA A 90 17.44 -15.32 -1.56
C ALA A 90 18.74 -16.05 -1.18
N ASP A 91 19.65 -16.21 -2.16
CA ASP A 91 20.88 -17.00 -2.00
C ASP A 91 22.02 -16.21 -1.34
N THR A 92 21.97 -14.88 -1.38
CA THR A 92 23.08 -14.02 -0.97
C THR A 92 22.89 -13.34 0.38
N ILE A 93 21.67 -13.33 0.92
CA ILE A 93 21.33 -12.70 2.19
C ILE A 93 20.79 -13.72 3.21
N PRO A 94 20.94 -13.47 4.53
CA PRO A 94 20.33 -14.32 5.57
C PRO A 94 18.80 -14.37 5.41
N ASN A 95 18.20 -15.54 5.69
CA ASN A 95 16.74 -15.68 5.71
C ASN A 95 16.09 -14.70 6.72
N LEU A 96 16.77 -14.41 7.82
CA LEU A 96 16.33 -13.40 8.79
C LEU A 96 16.29 -11.99 8.20
N ALA A 97 17.23 -11.63 7.31
CA ALA A 97 17.22 -10.32 6.63
C ALA A 97 16.09 -10.24 5.59
N PHE A 98 15.83 -11.32 4.85
CA PHE A 98 14.65 -11.43 3.98
C PHE A 98 13.35 -11.28 4.78
N ALA A 99 13.23 -12.00 5.91
CA ALA A 99 12.05 -11.91 6.77
C ALA A 99 11.85 -10.51 7.35
N ALA A 100 12.93 -9.81 7.74
CA ALA A 100 12.88 -8.42 8.21
C ALA A 100 12.44 -7.45 7.11
N PHE A 101 12.91 -7.63 5.88
CA PHE A 101 12.48 -6.81 4.73
C PHE A 101 10.99 -7.02 4.44
N GLN A 102 10.53 -8.24 4.34
CA GLN A 102 9.12 -8.59 4.09
C GLN A 102 8.19 -8.17 5.25
N MET A 103 8.69 -8.11 6.48
CA MET A 103 7.95 -7.56 7.63
C MET A 103 7.50 -6.12 7.41
N MET A 104 8.31 -5.30 6.74
CA MET A 104 7.98 -3.91 6.47
C MET A 104 6.80 -3.78 5.50
N PHE A 105 6.66 -4.72 4.57
CA PHE A 105 5.50 -4.79 3.66
C PHE A 105 4.23 -5.21 4.41
N ALA A 106 4.33 -6.17 5.32
CA ALA A 106 3.23 -6.58 6.19
C ALA A 106 2.78 -5.44 7.13
N MET A 107 3.66 -4.49 7.43
CA MET A 107 3.38 -3.32 8.26
C MET A 107 2.68 -2.21 7.47
N ILE A 108 3.22 -1.82 6.31
CA ILE A 108 2.68 -0.68 5.55
C ILE A 108 1.33 -1.01 4.89
N THR A 109 1.12 -2.25 4.46
CA THR A 109 -0.07 -2.63 3.69
C THR A 109 -1.38 -2.36 4.41
N PRO A 110 -1.61 -2.85 5.65
CA PRO A 110 -2.83 -2.54 6.38
C PRO A 110 -2.95 -1.06 6.77
N ALA A 111 -1.83 -0.34 6.90
CA ALA A 111 -1.86 1.10 7.21
C ALA A 111 -2.52 1.92 6.09
N LEU A 112 -2.37 1.51 4.83
CA LEU A 112 -3.01 2.19 3.68
C LEU A 112 -4.54 2.22 3.78
N ILE A 113 -5.15 1.19 4.37
CA ILE A 113 -6.62 1.08 4.55
C ILE A 113 -7.16 2.23 5.41
N THR A 114 -6.36 2.73 6.36
CA THR A 114 -6.79 3.78 7.30
C THR A 114 -7.23 5.07 6.61
N GLY A 115 -6.69 5.35 5.42
CA GLY A 115 -7.07 6.50 4.61
C GLY A 115 -8.55 6.51 4.21
N SER A 116 -9.14 5.36 3.90
CA SER A 116 -10.55 5.27 3.50
C SER A 116 -11.53 5.45 4.65
N VAL A 117 -11.12 5.15 5.89
CA VAL A 117 -11.99 5.10 7.07
C VAL A 117 -11.83 6.29 8.02
N ALA A 118 -10.90 7.19 7.70
CA ALA A 118 -10.51 8.31 8.54
C ALA A 118 -11.72 9.14 9.01
N GLY A 119 -11.73 9.46 10.30
CA GLY A 119 -12.70 10.36 10.94
C GLY A 119 -14.07 9.75 11.24
N ARG A 120 -14.29 8.42 11.08
CA ARG A 120 -15.57 7.76 11.39
C ARG A 120 -15.49 6.32 11.87
N MET A 121 -14.38 5.62 11.65
CA MET A 121 -14.23 4.24 12.14
C MET A 121 -13.80 4.24 13.61
N LYS A 122 -14.43 3.37 14.41
CA LYS A 122 -14.07 3.17 15.82
C LYS A 122 -12.69 2.53 15.91
N PHE A 123 -11.82 3.04 16.77
CA PHE A 123 -10.44 2.53 16.89
C PHE A 123 -10.40 1.03 17.24
N LYS A 124 -11.20 0.58 18.21
CA LYS A 124 -11.33 -0.85 18.55
C LYS A 124 -11.73 -1.72 17.34
N ALA A 125 -12.64 -1.22 16.49
CA ALA A 125 -13.07 -1.95 15.32
C ALA A 125 -11.95 -2.04 14.27
N LEU A 126 -11.18 -0.96 14.09
CA LEU A 126 -9.99 -0.97 13.22
C LEU A 126 -8.95 -1.98 13.72
N VAL A 127 -8.64 -1.98 15.01
CA VAL A 127 -7.70 -2.92 15.64
C VAL A 127 -8.05 -4.37 15.27
N LEU A 128 -9.30 -4.77 15.54
CA LEU A 128 -9.76 -6.13 15.24
C LEU A 128 -9.76 -6.43 13.73
N PHE A 129 -10.19 -5.45 12.93
CA PHE A 129 -10.21 -5.59 11.47
C PHE A 129 -8.79 -5.83 10.91
N ILE A 130 -7.80 -5.04 11.31
CA ILE A 130 -6.42 -5.15 10.81
C ILE A 130 -5.80 -6.51 11.17
N ILE A 131 -6.01 -7.00 12.39
CA ILE A 131 -5.53 -8.32 12.82
C ILE A 131 -6.12 -9.42 11.93
N LEU A 132 -7.44 -9.43 11.77
CA LEU A 132 -8.14 -10.43 10.94
C LEU A 132 -7.77 -10.29 9.46
N TRP A 133 -7.70 -9.06 8.95
CA TRP A 133 -7.37 -8.78 7.56
C TRP A 133 -5.95 -9.24 7.19
N SER A 134 -4.99 -9.05 8.08
CA SER A 134 -3.64 -9.55 7.86
C SER A 134 -3.63 -11.07 7.72
N LEU A 135 -4.38 -11.79 8.56
CA LEU A 135 -4.49 -13.26 8.52
C LEU A 135 -5.24 -13.77 7.28
N ILE A 136 -6.35 -13.11 6.92
CA ILE A 136 -7.30 -13.61 5.91
C ILE A 136 -6.95 -13.11 4.50
N VAL A 137 -6.38 -11.89 4.39
CA VAL A 137 -6.09 -11.26 3.09
C VAL A 137 -4.60 -11.17 2.84
N TYR A 138 -3.84 -10.47 3.70
CA TYR A 138 -2.46 -10.12 3.37
C TYR A 138 -1.52 -11.32 3.29
N TYR A 139 -1.47 -12.17 4.33
CA TYR A 139 -0.53 -13.30 4.34
C TYR A 139 -0.82 -14.33 3.22
N PRO A 140 -2.10 -14.71 2.95
CA PRO A 140 -2.41 -15.52 1.78
C PRO A 140 -2.00 -14.87 0.46
N MET A 141 -2.27 -13.56 0.28
CA MET A 141 -1.89 -12.87 -0.96
C MET A 141 -0.38 -12.79 -1.14
N ALA A 142 0.38 -12.51 -0.09
CA ALA A 142 1.85 -12.53 -0.13
C ALA A 142 2.38 -13.93 -0.53
N HIS A 143 1.76 -15.00 -0.02
CA HIS A 143 2.08 -16.37 -0.42
C HIS A 143 1.77 -16.63 -1.89
N MET A 144 0.57 -16.30 -2.34
CA MET A 144 0.16 -16.57 -3.73
C MET A 144 1.10 -15.93 -4.76
N VAL A 145 1.74 -14.82 -4.42
CA VAL A 145 2.57 -14.04 -5.35
C VAL A 145 4.05 -14.30 -5.18
N TRP A 146 4.53 -14.39 -3.94
CA TRP A 146 5.96 -14.45 -3.61
C TRP A 146 6.37 -15.73 -2.90
N GLY A 147 5.41 -16.49 -2.37
CA GLY A 147 5.67 -17.76 -1.72
C GLY A 147 6.04 -18.85 -2.75
N GLU A 148 6.83 -19.83 -2.31
CA GLU A 148 7.21 -20.99 -3.13
C GLU A 148 5.94 -21.77 -3.53
N GLY A 149 5.74 -21.98 -4.84
CA GLY A 149 4.55 -22.63 -5.40
C GLY A 149 3.26 -21.81 -5.29
N GLY A 150 3.36 -20.49 -5.09
CA GLY A 150 2.22 -19.59 -5.03
C GLY A 150 1.41 -19.57 -6.33
N PHE A 151 0.09 -19.64 -6.23
CA PHE A 151 -0.83 -19.78 -7.37
C PHE A 151 -0.63 -18.71 -8.45
N LEU A 152 -0.47 -17.44 -8.05
CA LEU A 152 -0.32 -16.33 -9.00
C LEU A 152 1.05 -16.34 -9.69
N ALA A 153 2.10 -16.73 -8.97
CA ALA A 153 3.42 -16.94 -9.55
C ALA A 153 3.41 -18.11 -10.56
N GLU A 154 2.68 -19.19 -10.24
CA GLU A 154 2.58 -20.36 -11.13
C GLU A 154 1.85 -20.03 -12.45
N ILE A 155 0.81 -19.24 -12.43
CA ILE A 155 0.15 -18.78 -13.66
C ILE A 155 0.95 -17.72 -14.43
N GLY A 156 2.11 -17.28 -13.89
CA GLY A 156 3.01 -16.30 -14.51
C GLY A 156 2.64 -14.84 -14.32
N SER A 157 1.74 -14.55 -13.37
CA SER A 157 1.53 -13.16 -12.91
C SER A 157 2.74 -12.71 -12.10
N VAL A 158 3.20 -11.48 -12.33
CA VAL A 158 4.36 -10.91 -11.65
C VAL A 158 3.96 -9.65 -10.89
N ASP A 159 4.58 -9.46 -9.73
CA ASP A 159 4.47 -8.26 -8.91
C ASP A 159 5.81 -8.02 -8.21
N PHE A 160 6.58 -7.04 -8.73
CA PHE A 160 7.96 -6.85 -8.31
C PHE A 160 8.09 -6.49 -6.84
N ALA A 161 7.27 -5.55 -6.39
CA ALA A 161 7.36 -5.01 -5.04
C ALA A 161 6.00 -4.81 -4.35
N GLY A 162 4.92 -5.40 -4.83
CA GLY A 162 3.62 -5.33 -4.16
C GLY A 162 2.63 -4.30 -4.72
N GLY A 163 2.83 -3.87 -5.98
CA GLY A 163 1.85 -2.99 -6.62
C GLY A 163 0.45 -3.58 -6.67
N ASN A 164 0.36 -4.89 -6.69
CA ASN A 164 -0.90 -5.62 -6.61
C ASN A 164 -1.17 -6.09 -5.17
N VAL A 165 -0.21 -6.82 -4.55
CA VAL A 165 -0.36 -7.39 -3.20
C VAL A 165 -0.61 -6.32 -2.15
N VAL A 166 0.10 -5.19 -2.21
CA VAL A 166 -0.01 -4.10 -1.23
C VAL A 166 -1.11 -3.12 -1.63
N HIS A 167 -1.07 -2.60 -2.87
CA HIS A 167 -1.89 -1.45 -3.23
C HIS A 167 -3.30 -1.82 -3.68
N ILE A 168 -3.48 -2.85 -4.52
CA ILE A 168 -4.85 -3.27 -4.91
C ILE A 168 -5.60 -3.80 -3.70
N THR A 169 -4.97 -4.67 -2.90
CA THR A 169 -5.67 -5.30 -1.77
C THR A 169 -6.07 -4.28 -0.71
N SER A 170 -5.17 -3.38 -0.32
CA SER A 170 -5.49 -2.33 0.65
C SER A 170 -6.49 -1.30 0.13
N GLY A 171 -6.33 -0.86 -1.12
CA GLY A 171 -7.24 0.10 -1.75
C GLY A 171 -8.66 -0.45 -1.88
N VAL A 172 -8.82 -1.68 -2.39
CA VAL A 172 -10.12 -2.34 -2.53
C VAL A 172 -10.75 -2.60 -1.15
N SER A 173 -9.98 -3.05 -0.16
CA SER A 173 -10.47 -3.23 1.21
C SER A 173 -10.92 -1.93 1.84
N GLY A 174 -10.18 -0.84 1.58
CA GLY A 174 -10.57 0.52 1.96
C GLY A 174 -11.92 0.93 1.36
N LEU A 175 -12.13 0.64 0.06
CA LEU A 175 -13.41 0.90 -0.61
C LEU A 175 -14.57 0.11 0.02
N VAL A 176 -14.37 -1.18 0.32
CA VAL A 176 -15.38 -2.03 0.99
C VAL A 176 -15.75 -1.45 2.35
N LEU A 177 -14.75 -1.02 3.13
CA LEU A 177 -15.00 -0.36 4.43
C LEU A 177 -15.68 1.00 4.25
N ALA A 178 -15.29 1.81 3.26
CA ALA A 178 -15.92 3.10 2.99
C ALA A 178 -17.41 2.95 2.66
N LEU A 179 -17.76 1.95 1.83
CA LEU A 179 -19.15 1.61 1.51
C LEU A 179 -19.92 1.13 2.76
N THR A 180 -19.29 0.31 3.59
CA THR A 180 -19.91 -0.26 4.80
C THR A 180 -20.15 0.79 5.89
N LEU A 181 -19.22 1.73 6.07
CA LEU A 181 -19.31 2.80 7.07
C LEU A 181 -20.25 3.93 6.63
N GLY A 182 -20.43 4.09 5.32
CA GLY A 182 -21.21 5.20 4.75
C GLY A 182 -20.48 6.55 4.83
N LYS A 183 -21.19 7.62 4.47
CA LYS A 183 -20.64 8.97 4.40
C LYS A 183 -20.30 9.54 5.78
N ARG A 184 -19.18 10.28 5.84
CA ARG A 184 -18.86 11.11 7.02
C ARG A 184 -19.90 12.23 7.18
N ARG A 185 -20.09 12.64 8.41
CA ARG A 185 -20.95 13.75 8.71
C ARG A 185 -20.50 15.05 8.00
N GLY A 186 -21.42 15.68 7.27
CA GLY A 186 -21.14 16.88 6.48
C GLY A 186 -20.47 16.61 5.13
N TYR A 187 -20.43 15.35 4.66
CA TYR A 187 -19.88 14.99 3.36
C TYR A 187 -20.58 15.76 2.22
N ASP A 188 -21.90 15.81 2.22
CA ASP A 188 -22.67 16.47 1.17
C ASP A 188 -22.60 18.03 1.25
N GLN A 189 -22.07 18.60 2.32
CA GLN A 189 -21.85 20.03 2.49
C GLN A 189 -20.52 20.51 1.86
N GLY A 190 -19.69 19.60 1.38
CA GLY A 190 -18.47 19.90 0.62
C GLY A 190 -17.31 20.55 1.41
N VAL A 191 -17.42 20.67 2.73
CA VAL A 191 -16.44 21.41 3.55
C VAL A 191 -15.43 20.47 4.20
N TYR A 192 -14.55 19.87 3.41
CA TYR A 192 -13.40 19.15 3.94
C TYR A 192 -12.11 19.85 3.52
N HIS A 193 -11.58 20.70 4.39
CA HIS A 193 -10.28 21.34 4.16
C HIS A 193 -9.17 20.46 4.74
N VAL A 194 -8.13 20.24 3.94
CA VAL A 194 -6.83 19.76 4.37
C VAL A 194 -6.32 20.72 5.45
N HIS A 195 -6.01 20.19 6.65
CA HIS A 195 -5.65 21.08 7.74
C HIS A 195 -4.18 21.49 7.76
N ASN A 196 -3.27 20.67 7.18
CA ASN A 196 -1.83 20.91 7.22
C ASN A 196 -1.14 20.41 5.94
N THR A 197 -1.07 21.28 4.92
CA THR A 197 -0.43 20.96 3.64
C THR A 197 1.07 20.68 3.77
N PRO A 198 1.87 21.36 4.64
CA PRO A 198 3.25 20.96 4.91
C PRO A 198 3.40 19.51 5.39
N PHE A 199 2.49 19.02 6.24
CA PHE A 199 2.50 17.60 6.68
C PHE A 199 2.20 16.64 5.53
N VAL A 200 1.28 17.01 4.63
CA VAL A 200 0.99 16.22 3.42
C VAL A 200 2.26 16.08 2.57
N PHE A 201 2.96 17.18 2.31
CA PHE A 201 4.20 17.13 1.54
C PHE A 201 5.32 16.38 2.26
N LEU A 202 5.51 16.61 3.56
CA LEU A 202 6.49 15.87 4.36
C LEU A 202 6.24 14.36 4.29
N GLY A 203 4.97 13.95 4.47
CA GLY A 203 4.57 12.55 4.36
C GLY A 203 4.83 11.97 2.97
N ALA A 204 4.48 12.69 1.91
CA ALA A 204 4.76 12.28 0.53
C ALA A 204 6.26 12.15 0.26
N ALA A 205 7.08 13.06 0.76
CA ALA A 205 8.54 13.02 0.63
C ALA A 205 9.15 11.80 1.36
N LEU A 206 8.70 11.51 2.59
CA LEU A 206 9.11 10.33 3.34
C LEU A 206 8.66 9.03 2.65
N LEU A 207 7.47 9.02 2.07
CA LEU A 207 6.99 7.89 1.25
C LEU A 207 7.88 7.69 0.02
N TRP A 208 8.22 8.75 -0.72
CA TRP A 208 9.11 8.64 -1.88
C TRP A 208 10.49 8.12 -1.49
N PHE A 209 11.08 8.70 -0.44
CA PHE A 209 12.36 8.24 0.09
C PHE A 209 12.33 6.75 0.46
N GLY A 210 11.31 6.32 1.19
CA GLY A 210 11.14 4.92 1.57
C GLY A 210 10.88 3.99 0.39
N TRP A 211 10.27 4.51 -0.69
CA TRP A 211 9.98 3.73 -1.89
C TRP A 211 11.22 3.28 -2.66
N TYR A 212 12.34 3.96 -2.49
CA TYR A 212 13.60 3.46 -2.99
C TYR A 212 13.99 2.13 -2.35
N GLY A 213 13.84 2.01 -1.03
CA GLY A 213 13.99 0.72 -0.35
C GLY A 213 12.92 -0.29 -0.75
N PHE A 214 11.67 0.18 -0.89
CA PHE A 214 10.53 -0.65 -1.24
C PHE A 214 10.73 -1.35 -2.60
N ASN A 215 11.02 -0.59 -3.65
CA ASN A 215 11.19 -1.13 -4.99
C ASN A 215 12.61 -1.67 -5.24
N ALA A 216 13.68 -0.91 -5.00
CA ALA A 216 15.02 -1.41 -5.27
C ALA A 216 15.39 -2.57 -4.35
N GLY A 217 14.95 -2.57 -3.09
CA GLY A 217 15.14 -3.69 -2.16
C GLY A 217 14.48 -4.99 -2.62
N SER A 218 13.41 -4.93 -3.40
CA SER A 218 12.74 -6.12 -3.95
C SER A 218 13.58 -6.89 -5.00
N ALA A 219 14.71 -6.33 -5.43
CA ALA A 219 15.73 -7.09 -6.16
C ALA A 219 16.50 -8.09 -5.27
N LEU A 220 16.37 -7.99 -3.94
CA LEU A 220 17.01 -8.83 -2.92
C LEU A 220 18.56 -8.87 -2.98
N ALA A 221 19.18 -8.02 -3.77
CA ALA A 221 20.63 -7.88 -3.91
C ALA A 221 20.99 -6.47 -4.41
N ALA A 222 22.20 -6.00 -4.06
CA ALA A 222 22.77 -4.73 -4.55
C ALA A 222 23.34 -4.91 -5.96
N ASN A 223 22.48 -4.99 -6.96
CA ASN A 223 22.82 -5.33 -8.34
C ASN A 223 22.20 -4.37 -9.38
N GLY A 224 22.39 -4.67 -10.68
CA GLY A 224 21.84 -3.87 -11.76
C GLY A 224 20.31 -3.79 -11.75
N LEU A 225 19.60 -4.84 -11.29
CA LEU A 225 18.14 -4.83 -11.17
C LEU A 225 17.67 -3.86 -10.08
N ALA A 226 18.37 -3.80 -8.96
CA ALA A 226 18.10 -2.82 -7.91
C ALA A 226 18.29 -1.37 -8.42
N ALA A 227 19.37 -1.11 -9.16
CA ALA A 227 19.60 0.20 -9.77
C ALA A 227 18.53 0.55 -10.82
N HIS A 228 18.11 -0.42 -11.62
CA HIS A 228 17.01 -0.26 -12.58
C HIS A 228 15.69 0.09 -11.88
N ALA A 229 15.31 -0.66 -10.84
CA ALA A 229 14.10 -0.42 -10.07
C ALA A 229 14.11 0.95 -9.35
N PHE A 230 15.28 1.39 -8.86
CA PHE A 230 15.46 2.73 -8.31
C PHE A 230 15.14 3.82 -9.34
N MET A 231 15.67 3.68 -10.56
CA MET A 231 15.47 4.65 -11.63
C MET A 231 14.04 4.66 -12.15
N THR A 232 13.43 3.51 -12.42
CA THR A 232 12.02 3.43 -12.87
C THR A 232 11.07 4.02 -11.84
N THR A 233 11.34 3.82 -10.55
CA THR A 233 10.61 4.42 -9.43
C THR A 233 10.67 5.94 -9.47
N SER A 234 11.87 6.51 -9.61
CA SER A 234 12.07 7.96 -9.70
C SER A 234 11.36 8.57 -10.90
N VAL A 235 11.50 7.93 -12.06
CA VAL A 235 10.96 8.42 -13.34
C VAL A 235 9.43 8.40 -13.33
N SER A 236 8.81 7.32 -12.88
CA SER A 236 7.35 7.24 -12.82
C SER A 236 6.75 8.24 -11.82
N ALA A 237 7.35 8.37 -10.63
CA ALA A 237 6.91 9.34 -9.63
C ALA A 237 6.96 10.79 -10.16
N ALA A 238 8.07 11.16 -10.79
CA ALA A 238 8.25 12.49 -11.38
C ALA A 238 7.28 12.74 -12.54
N ALA A 239 7.09 11.76 -13.43
CA ALA A 239 6.16 11.84 -14.55
C ALA A 239 4.70 12.02 -14.07
N ALA A 240 4.30 11.26 -13.04
CA ALA A 240 2.96 11.36 -12.46
C ALA A 240 2.73 12.69 -11.75
N LEU A 241 3.71 13.17 -10.97
CA LEU A 241 3.66 14.47 -10.33
C LEU A 241 3.40 15.59 -11.36
N VAL A 242 4.23 15.64 -12.41
CA VAL A 242 4.08 16.65 -13.48
C VAL A 242 2.74 16.51 -14.20
N SER A 243 2.33 15.28 -14.54
CA SER A 243 1.05 15.02 -15.19
C SER A 243 -0.13 15.48 -14.33
N TRP A 244 -0.13 15.22 -13.02
CA TRP A 244 -1.17 15.69 -12.10
C TRP A 244 -1.24 17.21 -12.05
N MET A 245 -0.09 17.88 -11.90
CA MET A 245 -0.02 19.33 -11.91
C MET A 245 -0.58 19.94 -13.20
N LEU A 246 -0.27 19.35 -14.35
CA LEU A 246 -0.84 19.79 -15.64
C LEU A 246 -2.35 19.61 -15.67
N ILE A 247 -2.89 18.49 -15.18
CA ILE A 247 -4.34 18.27 -15.10
C ILE A 247 -5.00 19.36 -14.23
N GLU A 248 -4.44 19.69 -13.06
CA GLU A 248 -4.98 20.77 -12.21
C GLU A 248 -4.95 22.14 -12.90
N VAL A 249 -3.86 22.46 -13.62
CA VAL A 249 -3.79 23.72 -14.39
C VAL A 249 -4.92 23.80 -15.43
N PHE A 250 -5.13 22.74 -16.20
CA PHE A 250 -6.16 22.73 -17.24
C PHE A 250 -7.59 22.63 -16.71
N SER A 251 -7.80 21.95 -15.58
CA SER A 251 -9.15 21.75 -15.03
C SER A 251 -9.57 22.77 -13.99
N GLU A 252 -8.63 23.35 -13.24
CA GLU A 252 -8.88 24.20 -12.07
C GLU A 252 -8.11 25.54 -12.10
N GLY A 253 -7.28 25.75 -13.12
CA GLY A 253 -6.52 26.97 -13.37
C GLY A 253 -5.24 27.15 -12.54
N LYS A 254 -4.96 26.26 -11.57
CA LYS A 254 -3.79 26.35 -10.69
C LYS A 254 -3.41 24.99 -10.09
N THR A 255 -2.14 24.81 -9.78
CA THR A 255 -1.63 23.63 -9.07
C THR A 255 -1.80 23.76 -7.56
N THR A 256 -1.92 22.62 -6.88
CA THR A 256 -1.93 22.54 -5.42
C THR A 256 -0.80 21.68 -4.90
N LEU A 257 -0.28 21.99 -3.70
CA LEU A 257 0.75 21.16 -3.08
C LEU A 257 0.21 19.75 -2.71
N VAL A 258 -1.07 19.68 -2.35
CA VAL A 258 -1.74 18.41 -2.05
C VAL A 258 -1.89 17.59 -3.32
N GLY A 259 -2.30 18.20 -4.44
CA GLY A 259 -2.42 17.53 -5.73
C GLY A 259 -1.06 17.03 -6.24
N ALA A 260 -0.04 17.88 -6.20
CA ALA A 260 1.33 17.49 -6.56
C ALA A 260 1.84 16.30 -5.71
N SER A 261 1.59 16.33 -4.38
CA SER A 261 1.94 15.25 -3.46
C SER A 261 1.16 13.96 -3.77
N THR A 262 -0.12 14.08 -4.13
CA THR A 262 -0.94 12.94 -4.54
C THR A 262 -0.43 12.35 -5.87
N GLY A 263 -0.16 13.21 -6.86
CA GLY A 263 0.42 12.81 -8.15
C GLY A 263 1.72 12.04 -7.98
N LEU A 264 2.61 12.53 -7.10
CA LEU A 264 3.84 11.83 -6.74
C LEU A 264 3.56 10.42 -6.22
N VAL A 265 2.69 10.29 -5.21
CA VAL A 265 2.40 9.00 -4.56
C VAL A 265 1.76 8.00 -5.53
N ILE A 266 0.82 8.42 -6.38
CA ILE A 266 0.20 7.50 -7.34
C ILE A 266 1.19 7.03 -8.41
N GLY A 267 2.18 7.84 -8.78
CA GLY A 267 3.26 7.43 -9.68
C GLY A 267 4.15 6.34 -9.07
N LEU A 268 4.42 6.43 -7.78
CA LEU A 268 5.11 5.40 -7.02
C LEU A 268 4.29 4.10 -6.96
N VAL A 269 2.99 4.20 -6.68
CA VAL A 269 2.05 3.05 -6.67
C VAL A 269 2.04 2.35 -8.03
N ALA A 270 1.85 3.11 -9.11
CA ALA A 270 1.68 2.56 -10.45
C ALA A 270 2.90 1.81 -10.98
N ILE A 271 4.11 2.26 -10.64
CA ILE A 271 5.33 1.59 -11.10
C ILE A 271 5.68 0.36 -10.28
N THR A 272 5.19 0.28 -9.05
CA THR A 272 5.59 -0.74 -8.06
C THR A 272 5.49 -2.19 -8.59
N PRO A 273 4.43 -2.64 -9.28
CA PRO A 273 4.40 -4.02 -9.79
C PRO A 273 5.38 -4.25 -10.94
N GLY A 274 5.72 -3.21 -11.69
CA GLY A 274 6.57 -3.26 -12.88
C GLY A 274 7.99 -2.73 -12.70
N ALA A 275 8.37 -2.20 -11.52
CA ALA A 275 9.61 -1.45 -11.34
C ALA A 275 10.88 -2.21 -11.79
N GLY A 276 10.91 -3.52 -11.58
CA GLY A 276 12.00 -4.40 -12.03
C GLY A 276 11.67 -5.19 -13.30
N PHE A 277 10.63 -4.84 -14.05
CA PHE A 277 10.24 -5.56 -15.27
C PHE A 277 10.10 -4.68 -16.50
N VAL A 278 9.76 -3.39 -16.35
CA VAL A 278 9.45 -2.51 -17.49
C VAL A 278 10.65 -1.67 -17.90
N PRO A 279 10.83 -1.36 -19.19
CA PRO A 279 11.90 -0.48 -19.64
C PRO A 279 11.67 0.97 -19.19
N MET A 280 12.72 1.79 -19.16
CA MET A 280 12.69 3.15 -18.61
C MET A 280 11.66 4.05 -19.28
N TRP A 281 11.51 3.99 -20.61
CA TRP A 281 10.49 4.76 -21.33
C TRP A 281 9.06 4.37 -20.94
N ALA A 282 8.82 3.10 -20.61
CA ALA A 282 7.52 2.64 -20.15
C ALA A 282 7.20 3.13 -18.73
N ALA A 283 8.22 3.31 -17.88
CA ALA A 283 8.03 3.94 -16.55
C ALA A 283 7.56 5.40 -16.70
N VAL A 284 8.04 6.16 -17.71
CA VAL A 284 7.51 7.50 -18.03
C VAL A 284 6.02 7.41 -18.40
N ILE A 285 5.66 6.51 -19.32
CA ILE A 285 4.27 6.32 -19.76
C ILE A 285 3.37 5.91 -18.58
N CYS A 286 3.86 4.97 -17.76
CA CYS A 286 3.13 4.51 -16.57
C CYS A 286 2.78 5.68 -15.65
N GLY A 287 3.75 6.54 -15.34
CA GLY A 287 3.56 7.72 -14.51
C GLY A 287 2.68 8.78 -15.15
N LEU A 288 2.89 9.09 -16.42
CA LEU A 288 2.05 10.09 -17.13
C LEU A 288 0.57 9.68 -17.17
N LEU A 289 0.27 8.41 -17.39
CA LEU A 289 -1.11 7.94 -17.56
C LEU A 289 -1.82 7.67 -16.23
N VAL A 290 -1.11 7.32 -15.14
CA VAL A 290 -1.78 7.07 -13.85
C VAL A 290 -2.47 8.31 -13.31
N SER A 291 -1.93 9.51 -13.54
CA SER A 291 -2.51 10.76 -13.04
C SER A 291 -3.91 11.04 -13.59
N PRO A 292 -4.16 11.06 -14.91
CA PRO A 292 -5.52 11.21 -15.41
C PRO A 292 -6.44 10.05 -14.99
N ILE A 293 -5.96 8.82 -14.97
CA ILE A 293 -6.75 7.65 -14.57
C ILE A 293 -7.24 7.80 -13.13
N CYS A 294 -6.36 8.13 -12.18
CA CYS A 294 -6.73 8.31 -10.78
C CYS A 294 -7.53 9.59 -10.55
N TYR A 295 -7.17 10.71 -11.18
CA TYR A 295 -7.88 11.99 -11.04
C TYR A 295 -9.36 11.87 -11.44
N PHE A 296 -9.63 11.33 -12.61
CA PHE A 296 -11.01 11.11 -13.08
C PHE A 296 -11.70 9.97 -12.33
N GLY A 297 -10.95 8.94 -11.91
CA GLY A 297 -11.46 7.87 -11.05
C GLY A 297 -11.97 8.38 -9.71
N VAL A 298 -11.21 9.22 -9.03
CA VAL A 298 -11.61 9.87 -7.77
C VAL A 298 -12.85 10.77 -7.99
N LYS A 299 -12.85 11.57 -9.07
CA LYS A 299 -14.03 12.39 -9.43
C LYS A 299 -15.29 11.54 -9.70
N LEU A 300 -15.14 10.39 -10.31
CA LEU A 300 -16.24 9.44 -10.51
C LEU A 300 -16.77 8.89 -9.18
N ILE A 301 -15.87 8.39 -8.32
CA ILE A 301 -16.22 7.75 -7.04
C ILE A 301 -16.90 8.76 -6.11
N LYS A 302 -16.25 9.88 -5.85
CA LYS A 302 -16.80 10.91 -4.94
C LYS A 302 -17.91 11.72 -5.57
N GLY A 303 -17.78 12.12 -6.83
CA GLY A 303 -18.71 13.00 -7.51
C GLY A 303 -20.00 12.31 -7.95
N LYS A 304 -19.92 11.23 -8.74
CA LYS A 304 -21.09 10.54 -9.29
C LYS A 304 -21.61 9.44 -8.38
N LEU A 305 -20.73 8.54 -7.91
CA LEU A 305 -21.12 7.40 -7.07
C LEU A 305 -21.38 7.81 -5.61
N LYS A 306 -20.95 9.00 -5.21
CA LYS A 306 -21.15 9.55 -3.85
C LYS A 306 -20.59 8.64 -2.74
N ILE A 307 -19.50 7.92 -3.01
CA ILE A 307 -18.80 7.09 -2.05
C ILE A 307 -17.78 7.95 -1.33
N ASP A 308 -17.82 7.94 0.00
CA ASP A 308 -16.89 8.69 0.84
C ASP A 308 -15.62 7.86 1.14
N ASP A 309 -14.74 7.73 0.15
CA ASP A 309 -13.36 7.31 0.35
C ASP A 309 -12.60 8.50 0.95
N ALA A 310 -12.38 8.48 2.26
CA ALA A 310 -12.09 9.68 3.04
C ALA A 310 -10.86 10.46 2.54
N LEU A 311 -9.76 9.77 2.29
CA LEU A 311 -8.49 10.35 1.83
C LEU A 311 -8.06 9.76 0.48
N ASP A 312 -9.01 9.31 -0.33
CA ASP A 312 -8.78 8.75 -1.67
C ASP A 312 -7.84 7.53 -1.69
N ALA A 313 -7.87 6.71 -0.63
CA ALA A 313 -7.00 5.54 -0.54
C ALA A 313 -7.31 4.51 -1.65
N PHE A 314 -8.60 4.27 -1.97
CA PHE A 314 -8.94 3.45 -3.14
C PHE A 314 -8.55 4.15 -4.45
N GLY A 315 -8.80 5.46 -4.55
CA GLY A 315 -8.42 6.25 -5.71
C GLY A 315 -6.93 6.18 -6.03
N CYS A 316 -6.09 6.28 -5.00
CA CYS A 316 -4.63 6.23 -5.14
C CYS A 316 -4.11 4.79 -5.28
N HIS A 317 -4.47 3.90 -4.35
CA HIS A 317 -3.88 2.56 -4.26
C HIS A 317 -4.65 1.52 -5.08
N GLY A 318 -5.99 1.51 -5.01
CA GLY A 318 -6.80 0.57 -5.78
C GLY A 318 -6.71 0.82 -7.29
N ILE A 319 -7.06 2.03 -7.73
CA ILE A 319 -7.02 2.40 -9.16
C ILE A 319 -5.59 2.46 -9.66
N GLY A 320 -4.67 3.10 -8.91
CA GLY A 320 -3.26 3.19 -9.27
C GLY A 320 -2.57 1.83 -9.38
N GLY A 321 -2.87 0.91 -8.44
CA GLY A 321 -2.35 -0.46 -8.47
C GLY A 321 -2.89 -1.28 -9.64
N ILE A 322 -4.20 -1.18 -9.94
CA ILE A 322 -4.81 -1.83 -11.10
C ILE A 322 -4.13 -1.36 -12.39
N TRP A 323 -3.93 -0.04 -12.55
CA TRP A 323 -3.21 0.49 -13.69
C TRP A 323 -1.77 -0.03 -13.74
N GLY A 324 -1.07 -0.07 -12.60
CA GLY A 324 0.29 -0.61 -12.50
C GLY A 324 0.40 -2.07 -12.94
N GLY A 325 -0.53 -2.91 -12.49
CA GLY A 325 -0.62 -4.31 -12.91
C GLY A 325 -0.87 -4.46 -14.41
N ILE A 326 -1.77 -3.64 -14.99
CA ILE A 326 -2.02 -3.58 -16.43
C ILE A 326 -0.75 -3.14 -17.17
N ALA A 327 -0.10 -2.06 -16.72
CA ALA A 327 1.13 -1.53 -17.32
C ALA A 327 2.27 -2.57 -17.30
N THR A 328 2.38 -3.34 -16.21
CA THR A 328 3.33 -4.45 -16.13
C THR A 328 3.04 -5.53 -17.19
N GLY A 329 1.77 -5.88 -17.39
CA GLY A 329 1.36 -6.82 -18.44
C GLY A 329 1.57 -6.29 -19.86
N LEU A 330 1.49 -4.97 -20.04
CA LEU A 330 1.75 -4.32 -21.34
C LEU A 330 3.25 -4.25 -21.65
N PHE A 331 4.08 -3.86 -20.69
CA PHE A 331 5.45 -3.39 -20.92
C PHE A 331 6.53 -4.27 -20.27
N GLY A 332 6.19 -5.35 -19.56
CA GLY A 332 7.17 -6.23 -18.93
C GLY A 332 8.11 -6.89 -19.94
N MET A 333 9.37 -7.06 -19.56
CA MET A 333 10.41 -7.68 -20.41
C MET A 333 11.19 -8.73 -19.62
N THR A 334 11.31 -9.93 -20.19
CA THR A 334 12.12 -11.03 -19.63
C THR A 334 13.61 -10.70 -19.62
N SER A 335 14.07 -9.85 -20.52
CA SER A 335 15.47 -9.40 -20.58
C SER A 335 15.87 -8.45 -19.44
N ILE A 336 14.91 -7.80 -18.78
CA ILE A 336 15.15 -6.96 -17.59
C ILE A 336 15.16 -7.85 -16.35
N ASN A 337 14.18 -8.75 -16.23
CA ASN A 337 14.08 -9.66 -15.11
C ASN A 337 13.54 -11.01 -15.55
N GLY A 338 14.40 -12.02 -15.47
CA GLY A 338 14.09 -13.39 -15.89
C GLY A 338 13.06 -14.12 -15.02
N VAL A 339 12.55 -13.51 -13.95
CA VAL A 339 11.40 -14.03 -13.19
C VAL A 339 10.12 -13.99 -14.02
N ALA A 340 9.98 -13.02 -14.92
CA ALA A 340 8.88 -13.00 -15.87
C ALA A 340 9.03 -14.15 -16.89
N LYS A 341 7.98 -14.97 -17.04
CA LYS A 341 7.96 -16.09 -17.97
C LYS A 341 7.78 -15.66 -19.44
N TRP A 342 7.24 -14.46 -19.66
CA TRP A 342 6.90 -13.92 -20.99
C TRP A 342 7.10 -12.41 -21.02
N ASN A 343 7.26 -11.87 -22.22
CA ASN A 343 7.25 -10.42 -22.43
C ASN A 343 5.81 -9.89 -22.46
N GLY A 344 5.70 -8.56 -22.32
CA GLY A 344 4.41 -7.87 -22.33
C GLY A 344 3.79 -7.75 -23.72
N LEU A 345 2.52 -7.37 -23.75
CA LEU A 345 1.69 -7.29 -24.96
C LEU A 345 2.30 -6.41 -26.05
N VAL A 346 2.95 -5.31 -25.68
CA VAL A 346 3.60 -4.37 -26.62
C VAL A 346 4.76 -5.04 -27.38
N PHE A 347 5.34 -6.10 -26.83
CA PHE A 347 6.40 -6.89 -27.46
C PHE A 347 5.88 -8.14 -28.20
N GLY A 348 4.57 -8.22 -28.43
CA GLY A 348 3.93 -9.27 -29.24
C GLY A 348 3.52 -10.52 -28.47
N GLU A 349 3.67 -10.56 -27.12
CA GLU A 349 3.26 -11.69 -26.29
C GLU A 349 2.04 -11.35 -25.44
N THR A 350 0.99 -12.17 -25.52
CA THR A 350 -0.28 -11.93 -24.78
C THR A 350 -0.30 -12.56 -23.39
N ARG A 351 0.55 -13.55 -23.14
CA ARG A 351 0.47 -14.42 -21.96
C ARG A 351 0.69 -13.66 -20.64
N LEU A 352 1.72 -12.80 -20.58
CA LEU A 352 1.95 -11.98 -19.39
C LEU A 352 0.78 -11.06 -19.11
N PHE A 353 0.24 -10.40 -20.14
CA PHE A 353 -0.90 -9.52 -20.01
C PHE A 353 -2.14 -10.25 -19.45
N VAL A 354 -2.43 -11.43 -20.00
CA VAL A 354 -3.57 -12.26 -19.50
C VAL A 354 -3.33 -12.70 -18.06
N ALA A 355 -2.11 -13.14 -17.71
CA ALA A 355 -1.78 -13.53 -16.34
C ALA A 355 -1.94 -12.35 -15.37
N GLN A 356 -1.55 -11.14 -15.76
CA GLN A 356 -1.75 -9.92 -14.94
C GLN A 356 -3.23 -9.59 -14.76
N ILE A 357 -4.07 -9.71 -15.80
CA ILE A 357 -5.51 -9.47 -15.68
C ILE A 357 -6.15 -10.50 -14.74
N ILE A 358 -5.81 -11.78 -14.86
CA ILE A 358 -6.29 -12.82 -13.93
C ILE A 358 -5.83 -12.49 -12.49
N GLY A 359 -4.57 -12.13 -12.31
CA GLY A 359 -4.03 -11.70 -11.02
C GLY A 359 -4.83 -10.54 -10.42
N ILE A 360 -5.07 -9.46 -11.19
CA ILE A 360 -5.84 -8.30 -10.74
C ILE A 360 -7.23 -8.71 -10.26
N LEU A 361 -7.91 -9.59 -11.00
CA LEU A 361 -9.23 -10.08 -10.60
C LEU A 361 -9.17 -10.88 -9.29
N VAL A 362 -8.14 -11.71 -9.11
CA VAL A 362 -7.92 -12.47 -7.86
C VAL A 362 -7.65 -11.53 -6.69
N TYR A 363 -6.78 -10.52 -6.85
CA TYR A 363 -6.51 -9.52 -5.81
C TYR A 363 -7.79 -8.80 -5.37
N ILE A 364 -8.60 -8.36 -6.33
CA ILE A 364 -9.88 -7.70 -6.04
C ILE A 364 -10.83 -8.66 -5.31
N ALA A 365 -10.99 -9.89 -5.82
CA ALA A 365 -11.90 -10.87 -5.23
C ALA A 365 -11.52 -11.21 -3.78
N VAL A 366 -10.24 -11.49 -3.53
CA VAL A 366 -9.74 -11.83 -2.18
C VAL A 366 -9.88 -10.63 -1.24
N ALA A 367 -9.57 -9.42 -1.71
CA ALA A 367 -9.72 -8.21 -0.91
C ALA A 367 -11.20 -7.92 -0.54
N VAL A 368 -12.12 -8.08 -1.49
CA VAL A 368 -13.57 -7.89 -1.25
C VAL A 368 -14.09 -8.94 -0.29
N VAL A 369 -13.92 -10.22 -0.62
CA VAL A 369 -14.48 -11.34 0.17
C VAL A 369 -13.85 -11.35 1.57
N GLY A 370 -12.51 -11.27 1.65
CA GLY A 370 -11.80 -11.24 2.93
C GLY A 370 -12.21 -10.06 3.81
N SER A 371 -12.35 -8.86 3.22
CA SER A 371 -12.82 -7.68 3.99
C SER A 371 -14.25 -7.84 4.49
N LEU A 372 -15.16 -8.43 3.70
CA LEU A 372 -16.53 -8.69 4.15
C LEU A 372 -16.57 -9.71 5.28
N ILE A 373 -15.75 -10.77 5.23
CA ILE A 373 -15.60 -11.74 6.31
C ILE A 373 -15.07 -11.03 7.58
N CYS A 374 -14.00 -10.23 7.47
CA CYS A 374 -13.46 -9.47 8.59
C CYS A 374 -14.51 -8.54 9.20
N ILE A 375 -15.27 -7.80 8.38
CA ILE A 375 -16.35 -6.92 8.81
C ILE A 375 -17.43 -7.70 9.58
N ALA A 376 -17.85 -8.86 9.06
CA ALA A 376 -18.85 -9.69 9.72
C ALA A 376 -18.39 -10.15 11.10
N ILE A 377 -17.13 -10.59 11.22
CA ILE A 377 -16.55 -11.01 12.51
C ILE A 377 -16.42 -9.82 13.47
N VAL A 378 -15.90 -8.67 13.01
CA VAL A 378 -15.71 -7.49 13.87
C VAL A 378 -17.04 -7.00 14.45
N ARG A 379 -18.11 -7.04 13.65
CA ARG A 379 -19.47 -6.64 14.08
C ARG A 379 -20.03 -7.46 15.23
N ILE A 380 -19.52 -8.67 15.45
CA ILE A 380 -19.91 -9.49 16.63
C ILE A 380 -19.39 -8.86 17.93
N PHE A 381 -18.23 -8.18 17.88
CA PHE A 381 -17.54 -7.67 19.07
C PHE A 381 -17.70 -6.17 19.29
N THR A 382 -17.95 -5.40 18.22
CA THR A 382 -18.05 -3.94 18.32
C THR A 382 -18.70 -3.33 17.06
N PRO A 383 -19.45 -2.21 17.21
CA PRO A 383 -19.87 -1.45 16.02
C PRO A 383 -18.66 -0.90 15.28
N LEU A 384 -18.73 -0.85 13.93
CA LEU A 384 -17.64 -0.37 13.09
C LEU A 384 -17.46 1.15 13.19
N ARG A 385 -18.57 1.90 13.25
CA ARG A 385 -18.58 3.36 13.24
C ARG A 385 -18.70 3.90 14.64
N VAL A 386 -18.04 5.03 14.88
CA VAL A 386 -18.20 5.80 16.12
C VAL A 386 -19.61 6.41 16.22
N GLU A 387 -20.02 6.77 17.44
CA GLU A 387 -21.27 7.50 17.65
C GLU A 387 -21.20 8.89 17.02
N GLU A 388 -22.37 9.43 16.65
CA GLU A 388 -22.48 10.74 16.03
C GLU A 388 -21.86 11.87 16.86
N ARG A 389 -21.97 11.77 18.20
CA ARG A 389 -21.35 12.73 19.12
C ARG A 389 -19.83 12.71 19.03
N ALA A 390 -19.22 11.52 18.96
CA ALA A 390 -17.78 11.36 18.83
C ALA A 390 -17.27 11.94 17.48
N GLU A 391 -18.00 11.72 16.38
CA GLU A 391 -17.67 12.29 15.09
C GLU A 391 -17.78 13.83 15.09
N LYS A 392 -18.72 14.41 15.88
CA LYS A 392 -18.83 15.86 16.07
C LYS A 392 -17.69 16.45 16.87
N VAL A 393 -17.36 15.83 18.00
CA VAL A 393 -16.28 16.29 18.90
C VAL A 393 -14.92 16.13 18.22
N GLY A 394 -14.67 14.99 17.61
CA GLY A 394 -13.40 14.58 17.01
C GLY A 394 -12.85 13.33 17.66
N LEU A 395 -12.18 12.51 16.86
CA LEU A 395 -11.72 11.20 17.28
C LEU A 395 -10.47 11.26 18.16
N ASP A 396 -9.70 12.35 18.10
CA ASP A 396 -8.54 12.54 18.98
C ASP A 396 -8.98 12.52 20.45
N VAL A 397 -9.98 13.34 20.79
CA VAL A 397 -10.51 13.41 22.15
C VAL A 397 -11.38 12.20 22.50
N SER A 398 -12.27 11.79 21.59
CA SER A 398 -13.28 10.77 21.91
C SER A 398 -12.74 9.34 21.95
N GLU A 399 -11.68 9.03 21.20
CA GLU A 399 -11.08 7.68 21.16
C GLU A 399 -9.76 7.59 21.96
N HIS A 400 -9.02 8.72 22.14
CA HIS A 400 -7.70 8.73 22.75
C HIS A 400 -7.56 9.69 23.94
N GLY A 401 -8.52 10.61 24.17
CA GLY A 401 -8.48 11.55 25.29
C GLY A 401 -7.41 12.66 25.16
N GLU A 402 -6.87 12.87 23.95
CA GLU A 402 -5.83 13.86 23.69
C GLU A 402 -6.18 14.77 22.51
N ASN A 403 -5.47 15.86 22.35
CA ASN A 403 -5.56 16.76 21.21
C ASN A 403 -4.22 16.82 20.51
N ALA A 404 -4.18 16.61 19.18
CA ALA A 404 -2.96 16.78 18.41
C ALA A 404 -2.41 18.21 18.46
N TYR A 405 -3.27 19.20 18.69
CA TYR A 405 -2.92 20.61 18.84
C TYR A 405 -3.62 21.18 20.06
N PRO A 406 -3.05 21.02 21.26
CA PRO A 406 -3.60 21.60 22.48
C PRO A 406 -3.65 23.12 22.38
N SER A 407 -4.63 23.74 23.04
CA SER A 407 -4.73 25.20 23.10
C SER A 407 -3.65 25.72 24.04
N PHE A 408 -2.85 26.66 23.60
CA PHE A 408 -1.93 27.38 24.46
C PHE A 408 -2.74 28.31 25.39
N ASN A 409 -2.72 28.03 26.68
CA ASN A 409 -3.43 28.81 27.70
C ASN A 409 -2.52 29.76 28.48
N GLY A 410 -1.25 29.89 28.10
CA GLY A 410 -0.27 30.71 28.78
C GLY A 410 0.18 30.19 30.14
N LEU A 411 -0.10 28.91 30.43
CA LEU A 411 0.20 28.25 31.72
C LEU A 411 1.23 27.10 31.56
N ASP A 412 1.76 26.87 30.38
CA ASP A 412 2.71 25.78 30.08
C ASP A 412 4.17 26.24 30.33
#